data_bdb2e121a4e82a8103412620f7a77c65
#
_entry.id   bdb2e121a4e82a8103412620f7a77c65
#
_cell.length_a   1.000
_cell.length_b   1.000
_cell.length_c   1.000
_cell.angle_alpha   90.00
_cell.angle_beta   90.00
_cell.angle_gamma   90.00
#
_symmetry.space_group_name_H-M   'P 1'
#
loop_
_entity.id
_entity.type
_entity.pdbx_description
1 polymer ?
#
loop_
_entity_poly.entity_id
_entity_poly.type
_entity_poly.pdbx_seq_one_letter_code
_entity_poly.pdbx_strand_id
1 'polypeptide(L)'
;MVHPLAGQPVKKEDLIQVDTIVKDFFRIIPNHEVIEERVSFGTSGHRGIASKGTFNELHVAAIVQTICDVRQEFGATGPCYIGQDTHALSQPALQVAIEVLLGNRVKARVDAHREFVPTPSVSRAILRHNAEAAVDNVADGIIITPSHNPPEHGGIKYNPPHGGPADTAVTKRIEALANEYLEKGLDSIHRFSFHHLVGAHESAHCGCCHHEEEQVVAPAAISLEEAGQYLEAYDFKMAYVKELPQIINMEAIQQANPKVLINALGGSGGAYWHAIAKEYNLNFTIINSDYDPTFSFMSYDHDGAIRMDCSSPYAMAEVTKKLGDHILAIGNDPDYDRHGIVTEEGLLAPNQYLVVAAKYLNETRPWKGKGVGKTAVVTGLMDAYCNASNHPVYEVPVGFKYFAPLLFDGRIGLGAEESAGASFLQQDGTVWTTDKDGIILGLLAVEMLATTGKTPAEQYVDITSQWGTPVFQRVDMPCTAEIKSALKGMKPSDVSMTELGGSPILDVRTTSLFEEQPIDGVKIVTDTGWFVARPSGTENLYKMYAESYLGEEGLARLMEDGKCTIEGLVTITD
;
A
#
# COMPACT_ATOMS: atom_id res chain seq x y z
N MET A 1 1.39 3.19 -24.22
CA MET A 1 0.46 2.36 -25.07
C MET A 1 0.08 1.16 -24.25
N VAL A 2 -1.21 0.80 -24.26
CA VAL A 2 -1.70 -0.41 -23.58
C VAL A 2 -1.15 -1.66 -24.27
N HIS A 3 -0.68 -2.63 -23.49
CA HIS A 3 -0.12 -3.88 -24.01
C HIS A 3 -1.19 -4.73 -24.72
N PRO A 4 -0.88 -5.42 -25.85
CA PRO A 4 -1.87 -6.22 -26.58
C PRO A 4 -2.54 -7.34 -25.80
N LEU A 5 -1.90 -7.85 -24.74
CA LEU A 5 -2.46 -8.88 -23.84
C LEU A 5 -3.29 -8.32 -22.69
N ALA A 6 -3.35 -7.00 -22.49
CA ALA A 6 -4.08 -6.39 -21.38
C ALA A 6 -5.55 -6.87 -21.31
N GLY A 7 -5.98 -7.32 -20.13
CA GLY A 7 -7.31 -7.87 -19.89
C GLY A 7 -7.55 -9.30 -20.40
N GLN A 8 -6.54 -9.94 -21.01
CA GLN A 8 -6.61 -11.36 -21.38
C GLN A 8 -6.19 -12.24 -20.19
N PRO A 9 -6.78 -13.44 -20.02
CA PRO A 9 -6.34 -14.38 -18.99
C PRO A 9 -4.86 -14.73 -19.11
N VAL A 10 -4.19 -14.85 -17.97
CA VAL A 10 -2.77 -15.22 -17.91
C VAL A 10 -2.56 -16.62 -18.50
N LYS A 11 -1.51 -16.78 -19.30
CA LYS A 11 -1.14 -18.07 -19.88
C LYS A 11 -0.26 -18.86 -18.92
N LYS A 12 -0.42 -20.17 -18.94
CA LYS A 12 0.34 -21.08 -18.07
C LYS A 12 1.87 -20.98 -18.27
N GLU A 13 2.31 -20.69 -19.48
CA GLU A 13 3.73 -20.52 -19.83
C GLU A 13 4.38 -19.28 -19.23
N ASP A 14 3.57 -18.26 -18.87
CA ASP A 14 4.05 -17.00 -18.32
C ASP A 14 4.02 -16.98 -16.77
N LEU A 15 3.57 -18.10 -16.16
CA LEU A 15 3.56 -18.21 -14.70
C LEU A 15 4.99 -18.40 -14.15
N ILE A 16 5.24 -17.78 -13.01
CA ILE A 16 6.51 -17.93 -12.31
C ILE A 16 6.78 -19.38 -11.87
N GLN A 17 8.05 -19.72 -11.79
CA GLN A 17 8.51 -20.99 -11.20
C GLN A 17 8.91 -20.74 -9.74
N VAL A 18 7.98 -20.98 -8.82
CA VAL A 18 8.10 -20.63 -7.38
C VAL A 18 9.41 -21.20 -6.78
N ASP A 19 9.71 -22.48 -7.01
CA ASP A 19 10.93 -23.11 -6.49
C ASP A 19 12.22 -22.44 -6.97
N THR A 20 12.21 -21.92 -8.21
CA THR A 20 13.36 -21.19 -8.78
C THR A 20 13.54 -19.86 -8.08
N ILE A 21 12.46 -19.10 -7.92
CA ILE A 21 12.49 -17.79 -7.26
C ILE A 21 12.92 -17.90 -5.80
N VAL A 22 12.42 -18.91 -5.07
CA VAL A 22 12.83 -19.18 -3.68
C VAL A 22 14.30 -19.61 -3.60
N LYS A 23 14.79 -20.40 -4.57
CA LYS A 23 16.23 -20.75 -4.63
C LYS A 23 17.09 -19.52 -4.89
N ASP A 24 16.69 -18.65 -5.81
CA ASP A 24 17.41 -17.42 -6.11
C ASP A 24 17.46 -16.49 -4.89
N PHE A 25 16.38 -16.43 -4.11
CA PHE A 25 16.32 -15.64 -2.87
C PHE A 25 17.43 -16.01 -1.88
N PHE A 26 17.71 -17.30 -1.69
CA PHE A 26 18.74 -17.77 -0.76
C PHE A 26 20.15 -17.87 -1.36
N ARG A 27 20.30 -17.99 -2.70
CA ARG A 27 21.58 -18.24 -3.35
C ARG A 27 22.25 -17.00 -3.93
N ILE A 28 21.45 -16.03 -4.37
CA ILE A 28 22.01 -14.83 -4.99
C ILE A 28 22.36 -13.84 -3.88
N ILE A 29 23.63 -13.53 -3.81
CA ILE A 29 24.17 -12.53 -2.89
C ILE A 29 24.18 -11.20 -3.63
N PRO A 30 23.48 -10.15 -3.14
CA PRO A 30 23.47 -8.84 -3.77
C PRO A 30 24.88 -8.22 -3.77
N ASN A 31 25.22 -7.56 -4.87
CA ASN A 31 26.46 -6.82 -4.99
C ASN A 31 26.27 -5.38 -4.48
N HIS A 32 26.79 -5.09 -3.30
CA HIS A 32 26.68 -3.77 -2.66
C HIS A 32 27.35 -2.63 -3.46
N GLU A 33 28.23 -2.93 -4.43
CA GLU A 33 28.81 -1.92 -5.33
C GLU A 33 27.85 -1.49 -6.44
N VAL A 34 26.82 -2.32 -6.76
CA VAL A 34 25.79 -2.03 -7.74
C VAL A 34 24.65 -1.28 -7.07
N ILE A 35 24.36 -0.05 -7.52
CA ILE A 35 23.37 0.84 -6.88
C ILE A 35 21.98 0.21 -6.86
N GLU A 36 21.60 -0.47 -7.93
CA GLU A 36 20.29 -1.11 -8.09
C GLU A 36 20.10 -2.31 -7.14
N GLU A 37 21.20 -2.92 -6.70
CA GLU A 37 21.19 -4.06 -5.77
C GLU A 37 21.31 -3.63 -4.30
N ARG A 38 21.34 -2.33 -4.02
CA ARG A 38 21.34 -1.82 -2.64
C ARG A 38 19.94 -1.78 -2.05
N VAL A 39 19.87 -1.76 -0.72
CA VAL A 39 18.62 -1.44 -0.03
C VAL A 39 18.22 -0.01 -0.40
N SER A 40 17.00 0.14 -0.92
CA SER A 40 16.40 1.43 -1.24
C SER A 40 14.93 1.41 -0.84
N PHE A 41 14.54 2.33 0.04
CA PHE A 41 13.13 2.47 0.45
C PHE A 41 12.42 3.42 -0.50
N GLY A 42 11.42 2.88 -1.20
CA GLY A 42 10.48 3.67 -1.99
C GLY A 42 9.47 4.41 -1.11
N THR A 43 8.26 4.59 -1.63
CA THR A 43 7.18 5.30 -0.90
C THR A 43 6.76 4.59 0.39
N SER A 44 6.87 3.25 0.45
CA SER A 44 6.36 2.46 1.59
C SER A 44 7.16 1.18 1.87
N GLY A 45 8.43 1.09 1.50
CA GLY A 45 9.25 -0.08 1.79
C GLY A 45 10.30 -0.37 0.72
N HIS A 46 11.14 -1.37 0.97
CA HIS A 46 12.08 -1.91 0.01
C HIS A 46 11.41 -3.04 -0.78
N ARG A 47 11.56 -3.05 -2.11
CA ARG A 47 10.97 -4.05 -3.03
C ARG A 47 11.97 -4.42 -4.10
N GLY A 48 11.90 -5.66 -4.58
CA GLY A 48 12.78 -6.11 -5.66
C GLY A 48 12.48 -7.53 -6.11
N ILE A 49 13.38 -8.08 -6.92
CA ILE A 49 13.29 -9.38 -7.58
C ILE A 49 14.54 -10.21 -7.21
N ALA A 50 14.33 -11.42 -6.73
CA ALA A 50 15.42 -12.28 -6.25
C ALA A 50 16.46 -12.59 -7.34
N SER A 51 16.03 -12.94 -8.54
CA SER A 51 16.92 -13.27 -9.67
C SER A 51 17.75 -12.07 -10.17
N LYS A 52 17.36 -10.85 -9.79
CA LYS A 52 18.09 -9.61 -10.13
C LYS A 52 19.00 -9.11 -9.01
N GLY A 53 19.10 -9.85 -7.90
CA GLY A 53 19.90 -9.42 -6.75
C GLY A 53 19.32 -8.21 -6.02
N THR A 54 18.02 -7.89 -6.17
CA THR A 54 17.39 -6.69 -5.60
C THR A 54 16.42 -6.98 -4.45
N PHE A 55 16.13 -8.27 -4.18
CA PHE A 55 15.39 -8.72 -2.99
C PHE A 55 15.77 -10.15 -2.64
N ASN A 56 16.74 -10.32 -1.77
CA ASN A 56 17.32 -11.60 -1.38
C ASN A 56 17.40 -11.71 0.15
N GLU A 57 17.79 -12.88 0.64
CA GLU A 57 17.94 -13.17 2.07
C GLU A 57 18.72 -12.09 2.81
N LEU A 58 19.88 -11.66 2.26
CA LEU A 58 20.73 -10.66 2.89
C LEU A 58 20.04 -9.29 2.99
N HIS A 59 19.22 -8.90 2.00
CA HIS A 59 18.43 -7.66 2.10
C HIS A 59 17.46 -7.68 3.29
N VAL A 60 16.69 -8.77 3.40
CA VAL A 60 15.73 -8.92 4.50
C VAL A 60 16.44 -8.96 5.84
N ALA A 61 17.51 -9.75 5.94
CA ALA A 61 18.29 -9.87 7.17
C ALA A 61 18.94 -8.54 7.58
N ALA A 62 19.54 -7.80 6.64
CA ALA A 62 20.15 -6.49 6.88
C ALA A 62 19.12 -5.44 7.32
N ILE A 63 17.95 -5.39 6.66
CA ILE A 63 16.88 -4.46 7.01
C ILE A 63 16.35 -4.76 8.42
N VAL A 64 16.06 -6.03 8.74
CA VAL A 64 15.50 -6.40 10.04
C VAL A 64 16.52 -6.23 11.15
N GLN A 65 17.82 -6.54 10.92
CA GLN A 65 18.89 -6.24 11.88
C GLN A 65 18.94 -4.74 12.18
N THR A 66 18.91 -3.92 11.13
CA THR A 66 18.89 -2.47 11.29
C THR A 66 17.68 -2.00 12.08
N ILE A 67 16.49 -2.54 11.80
CA ILE A 67 15.28 -2.24 12.59
C ILE A 67 15.52 -2.58 14.05
N CYS A 68 16.07 -3.75 14.36
CA CYS A 68 16.41 -4.14 15.74
C CYS A 68 17.34 -3.13 16.43
N ASP A 69 18.34 -2.62 15.70
CA ASP A 69 19.32 -1.67 16.23
C ASP A 69 18.74 -0.30 16.53
N VAL A 70 17.82 0.18 15.65
CA VAL A 70 17.35 1.58 15.72
C VAL A 70 15.91 1.74 16.22
N ARG A 71 15.11 0.67 16.39
CA ARG A 71 13.70 0.78 16.75
C ARG A 71 13.43 1.57 18.04
N GLN A 72 14.36 1.52 19.00
CA GLN A 72 14.27 2.30 20.24
C GLN A 72 14.48 3.81 20.00
N GLU A 73 15.27 4.20 18.99
CA GLU A 73 15.42 5.61 18.58
C GLU A 73 14.05 6.18 18.15
N PHE A 74 13.16 5.31 17.63
CA PHE A 74 11.81 5.65 17.15
C PHE A 74 10.70 5.32 18.16
N GLY A 75 11.06 5.01 19.40
CA GLY A 75 10.14 4.81 20.51
C GLY A 75 9.58 3.40 20.66
N ALA A 76 10.01 2.41 19.84
CA ALA A 76 9.58 1.02 19.99
C ALA A 76 10.45 0.27 21.00
N THR A 77 9.84 -0.14 22.11
CA THR A 77 10.50 -0.79 23.27
C THR A 77 9.94 -2.17 23.58
N GLY A 78 8.79 -2.50 22.98
CA GLY A 78 8.03 -3.73 23.18
C GLY A 78 8.11 -4.72 22.01
N PRO A 79 7.05 -5.51 21.74
CA PRO A 79 7.02 -6.51 20.69
C PRO A 79 6.98 -5.89 19.31
N CYS A 80 7.48 -6.66 18.31
CA CYS A 80 7.31 -6.37 16.89
C CYS A 80 6.22 -7.29 16.33
N TYR A 81 5.14 -6.70 15.81
CA TYR A 81 4.09 -7.43 15.09
C TYR A 81 4.54 -7.67 13.66
N ILE A 82 4.47 -8.92 13.18
CA ILE A 82 4.93 -9.24 11.84
C ILE A 82 3.86 -9.98 11.05
N GLY A 83 3.57 -9.45 9.85
CA GLY A 83 2.63 -10.04 8.89
C GLY A 83 3.26 -10.27 7.52
N GLN A 84 2.57 -11.05 6.69
CA GLN A 84 2.98 -11.34 5.32
C GLN A 84 1.79 -11.43 4.38
N ASP A 85 2.02 -11.09 3.12
CA ASP A 85 1.09 -11.36 2.04
C ASP A 85 1.33 -12.72 1.35
N THR A 86 0.70 -12.93 0.20
CA THR A 86 0.66 -14.21 -0.52
C THR A 86 1.69 -14.35 -1.64
N HIS A 87 2.61 -13.38 -1.82
CA HIS A 87 3.67 -13.53 -2.82
C HIS A 87 4.64 -14.67 -2.49
N ALA A 88 5.22 -15.29 -3.52
CA ALA A 88 6.10 -16.43 -3.38
C ALA A 88 7.30 -16.18 -2.44
N LEU A 89 7.84 -14.95 -2.44
CA LEU A 89 8.97 -14.56 -1.59
C LEU A 89 8.57 -14.15 -0.17
N SER A 90 7.27 -13.97 0.12
CA SER A 90 6.84 -13.48 1.43
C SER A 90 7.10 -14.49 2.55
N GLN A 91 6.86 -15.77 2.31
CA GLN A 91 7.10 -16.80 3.33
C GLN A 91 8.58 -16.97 3.68
N PRO A 92 9.53 -17.13 2.73
CA PRO A 92 10.95 -17.21 3.07
C PRO A 92 11.47 -15.91 3.70
N ALA A 93 11.00 -14.74 3.28
CA ALA A 93 11.38 -13.47 3.88
C ALA A 93 10.83 -13.30 5.31
N LEU A 94 9.60 -13.77 5.60
CA LEU A 94 9.06 -13.81 6.95
C LEU A 94 9.92 -14.68 7.87
N GLN A 95 10.33 -15.86 7.41
CA GLN A 95 11.21 -16.74 8.16
C GLN A 95 12.51 -16.03 8.55
N VAL A 96 13.20 -15.42 7.57
CA VAL A 96 14.44 -14.66 7.81
C VAL A 96 14.22 -13.53 8.80
N ALA A 97 13.11 -12.78 8.65
CA ALA A 97 12.78 -11.67 9.54
C ALA A 97 12.58 -12.14 11.00
N ILE A 98 11.85 -13.24 11.21
CA ILE A 98 11.64 -13.82 12.54
C ILE A 98 12.97 -14.28 13.14
N GLU A 99 13.81 -14.97 12.37
CA GLU A 99 15.13 -15.44 12.82
C GLU A 99 16.02 -14.29 13.31
N VAL A 100 16.01 -13.15 12.62
CA VAL A 100 16.77 -11.96 13.02
C VAL A 100 16.16 -11.30 14.26
N LEU A 101 14.83 -11.14 14.33
CA LEU A 101 14.16 -10.60 15.53
C LEU A 101 14.50 -11.42 16.78
N LEU A 102 14.41 -12.76 16.68
CA LEU A 102 14.76 -13.68 17.78
C LEU A 102 16.23 -13.58 18.15
N GLY A 103 17.14 -13.55 17.16
CA GLY A 103 18.58 -13.38 17.39
C GLY A 103 18.93 -12.09 18.15
N ASN A 104 18.14 -11.04 17.95
CA ASN A 104 18.26 -9.76 18.64
C ASN A 104 17.39 -9.66 19.92
N ARG A 105 16.79 -10.75 20.37
CA ARG A 105 15.92 -10.78 21.55
C ARG A 105 14.74 -9.81 21.48
N VAL A 106 14.23 -9.55 20.28
CA VAL A 106 13.02 -8.79 20.05
C VAL A 106 11.84 -9.76 20.04
N LYS A 107 10.82 -9.50 20.83
CA LYS A 107 9.61 -10.31 20.82
C LYS A 107 8.90 -10.17 19.48
N ALA A 108 8.80 -11.27 18.73
CA ALA A 108 8.09 -11.35 17.46
C ALA A 108 6.66 -11.86 17.70
N ARG A 109 5.65 -11.06 17.38
CA ARG A 109 4.24 -11.47 17.37
C ARG A 109 3.81 -11.88 15.99
N VAL A 110 3.61 -13.19 15.81
CA VAL A 110 3.24 -13.83 14.55
C VAL A 110 1.80 -14.32 14.60
N ASP A 111 1.21 -14.56 13.43
CA ASP A 111 -0.16 -15.10 13.38
C ASP A 111 -0.26 -16.48 14.07
N ALA A 112 -1.25 -16.61 14.96
CA ALA A 112 -1.48 -17.81 15.76
C ALA A 112 -1.84 -19.05 14.94
N HIS A 113 -2.38 -18.85 13.74
CA HIS A 113 -2.84 -19.90 12.83
C HIS A 113 -1.90 -20.10 11.63
N ARG A 114 -0.78 -19.32 11.57
CA ARG A 114 0.18 -19.29 10.46
C ARG A 114 -0.48 -18.89 9.13
N GLU A 115 -1.47 -18.04 9.21
CA GLU A 115 -2.17 -17.48 8.05
C GLU A 115 -1.47 -16.20 7.53
N PHE A 116 -1.93 -15.72 6.38
CA PHE A 116 -1.49 -14.45 5.83
C PHE A 116 -2.15 -13.29 6.60
N VAL A 117 -1.44 -12.16 6.70
CA VAL A 117 -1.88 -11.03 7.52
C VAL A 117 -1.88 -9.75 6.69
N PRO A 118 -3.04 -9.11 6.47
CA PRO A 118 -3.16 -7.83 5.80
C PRO A 118 -2.37 -6.71 6.48
N THR A 119 -1.81 -5.80 5.68
CA THR A 119 -1.14 -4.57 6.17
C THR A 119 -1.97 -3.82 7.22
N PRO A 120 -3.28 -3.52 7.00
CA PRO A 120 -4.09 -2.82 8.01
C PRO A 120 -4.27 -3.60 9.31
N SER A 121 -4.24 -4.93 9.27
CA SER A 121 -4.35 -5.75 10.47
C SER A 121 -3.11 -5.62 11.37
N VAL A 122 -1.92 -5.50 10.78
CA VAL A 122 -0.68 -5.21 11.53
C VAL A 122 -0.74 -3.80 12.11
N SER A 123 -1.13 -2.79 11.32
CA SER A 123 -1.32 -1.41 11.78
C SER A 123 -2.27 -1.34 12.99
N ARG A 124 -3.44 -1.98 12.87
CA ARG A 124 -4.44 -2.03 13.96
C ARG A 124 -3.90 -2.71 15.21
N ALA A 125 -3.17 -3.83 15.06
CA ALA A 125 -2.59 -4.56 16.20
C ALA A 125 -1.57 -3.69 16.95
N ILE A 126 -0.73 -2.93 16.26
CA ILE A 126 0.23 -1.98 16.86
C ILE A 126 -0.51 -0.91 17.65
N LEU A 127 -1.48 -0.23 17.01
CA LEU A 127 -2.25 0.85 17.67
C LEU A 127 -3.02 0.38 18.88
N ARG A 128 -3.68 -0.79 18.77
CA ARG A 128 -4.41 -1.41 19.88
C ARG A 128 -3.49 -1.74 21.05
N HIS A 129 -2.31 -2.31 20.78
CA HIS A 129 -1.31 -2.59 21.80
C HIS A 129 -0.84 -1.30 22.48
N ASN A 130 -0.49 -0.29 21.67
CA ASN A 130 0.10 0.95 22.15
C ASN A 130 -0.87 1.85 22.90
N ALA A 131 -2.18 1.70 22.69
CA ALA A 131 -3.20 2.45 23.41
C ALA A 131 -3.17 2.22 24.94
N GLU A 132 -2.70 1.04 25.37
CA GLU A 132 -2.63 0.63 26.79
C GLU A 132 -1.18 0.32 27.23
N ALA A 133 -0.19 0.46 26.34
CA ALA A 133 1.19 0.07 26.62
C ALA A 133 1.88 1.02 27.59
N ALA A 134 2.65 0.45 28.52
CA ALA A 134 3.64 1.21 29.27
C ALA A 134 4.81 1.65 28.34
N VAL A 135 5.54 2.70 28.73
CA VAL A 135 6.63 3.29 27.92
C VAL A 135 7.73 2.28 27.54
N ASP A 136 7.92 1.26 28.37
CA ASP A 136 8.90 0.18 28.17
C ASP A 136 8.33 -1.02 27.40
N ASN A 137 7.12 -0.92 26.85
CA ASN A 137 6.44 -1.99 26.11
C ASN A 137 5.72 -1.49 24.85
N VAL A 138 6.25 -0.48 24.17
CA VAL A 138 5.65 0.12 22.97
C VAL A 138 5.99 -0.72 21.74
N ALA A 139 4.97 -1.19 21.03
CA ALA A 139 5.08 -2.05 19.85
C ALA A 139 5.34 -1.26 18.55
N ASP A 140 5.94 -1.96 17.60
CA ASP A 140 6.05 -1.61 16.17
C ASP A 140 5.71 -2.82 15.31
N GLY A 141 5.94 -2.74 13.98
CA GLY A 141 5.66 -3.88 13.11
C GLY A 141 6.42 -3.90 11.80
N ILE A 142 6.47 -5.09 11.22
CA ILE A 142 7.05 -5.39 9.91
C ILE A 142 5.99 -6.06 9.06
N ILE A 143 5.87 -5.65 7.80
CA ILE A 143 4.97 -6.29 6.83
C ILE A 143 5.81 -6.76 5.63
N ILE A 144 5.77 -8.06 5.36
CA ILE A 144 6.44 -8.68 4.22
C ILE A 144 5.48 -8.68 3.04
N THR A 145 5.69 -7.77 2.11
CA THR A 145 4.83 -7.59 0.94
C THR A 145 5.47 -6.68 -0.12
N PRO A 146 5.35 -7.00 -1.41
CA PRO A 146 5.58 -6.07 -2.50
C PRO A 146 4.29 -5.34 -2.94
N SER A 147 3.16 -5.43 -2.18
CA SER A 147 1.82 -4.90 -2.52
C SER A 147 1.27 -5.55 -3.81
N HIS A 148 0.82 -4.78 -4.79
CA HIS A 148 0.25 -5.24 -6.07
C HIS A 148 1.29 -5.54 -7.16
N ASN A 149 2.58 -5.59 -6.83
CA ASN A 149 3.63 -5.87 -7.81
C ASN A 149 3.50 -7.29 -8.37
N PRO A 150 4.14 -7.59 -9.54
CA PRO A 150 4.12 -8.92 -10.14
C PRO A 150 4.56 -10.05 -9.19
N PRO A 151 4.14 -11.30 -9.47
CA PRO A 151 4.34 -12.46 -8.59
C PRO A 151 5.80 -12.78 -8.22
N GLU A 152 6.77 -12.41 -9.06
CA GLU A 152 8.20 -12.62 -8.85
C GLU A 152 8.83 -11.61 -7.87
N HIS A 153 8.08 -10.57 -7.49
CA HIS A 153 8.57 -9.56 -6.56
C HIS A 153 8.49 -10.03 -5.10
N GLY A 154 9.37 -9.48 -4.28
CA GLY A 154 9.29 -9.48 -2.83
C GLY A 154 9.38 -8.06 -2.28
N GLY A 155 9.01 -7.88 -1.03
CA GLY A 155 9.07 -6.57 -0.37
C GLY A 155 8.98 -6.66 1.14
N ILE A 156 9.43 -5.59 1.81
CA ILE A 156 9.40 -5.43 3.25
C ILE A 156 9.10 -3.98 3.61
N LYS A 157 8.15 -3.77 4.51
CA LYS A 157 7.75 -2.47 5.07
C LYS A 157 8.00 -2.46 6.58
N TYR A 158 8.25 -1.27 7.14
CA TYR A 158 8.34 -1.06 8.58
C TYR A 158 7.32 -0.01 9.02
N ASN A 159 6.55 -0.36 10.05
CA ASN A 159 5.58 0.52 10.68
C ASN A 159 6.03 0.81 12.12
N PRO A 160 6.52 2.05 12.41
CA PRO A 160 6.84 2.52 13.75
C PRO A 160 5.65 2.50 14.71
N PRO A 161 5.83 2.88 15.99
CA PRO A 161 4.78 2.82 17.02
C PRO A 161 3.44 3.50 16.70
N HIS A 162 3.43 4.47 15.81
CA HIS A 162 2.18 5.07 15.34
C HIS A 162 1.37 4.17 14.37
N GLY A 163 1.86 2.98 14.02
CA GLY A 163 1.16 1.95 13.25
C GLY A 163 1.11 2.16 11.74
N GLY A 164 1.49 3.31 11.23
CA GLY A 164 1.50 3.65 9.80
C GLY A 164 2.88 3.52 9.15
N PRO A 165 2.98 3.83 7.84
CA PRO A 165 4.24 3.77 7.14
C PRO A 165 5.30 4.68 7.76
N ALA A 166 6.53 4.18 7.86
CA ALA A 166 7.67 4.96 8.36
C ALA A 166 7.91 6.23 7.53
N ASP A 167 8.21 7.33 8.19
CA ASP A 167 8.55 8.59 7.54
C ASP A 167 9.93 8.53 6.84
N THR A 168 10.27 9.62 6.14
CA THR A 168 11.52 9.68 5.38
C THR A 168 12.77 9.64 6.26
N ALA A 169 12.72 10.17 7.48
CA ALA A 169 13.87 10.15 8.39
C ALA A 169 14.16 8.73 8.87
N VAL A 170 13.10 8.00 9.25
CA VAL A 170 13.17 6.58 9.65
C VAL A 170 13.66 5.71 8.49
N THR A 171 13.05 5.83 7.31
CA THR A 171 13.42 4.98 6.15
C THR A 171 14.85 5.23 5.67
N LYS A 172 15.32 6.49 5.65
CA LYS A 172 16.72 6.80 5.31
C LYS A 172 17.71 6.29 6.36
N ARG A 173 17.35 6.32 7.64
CA ARG A 173 18.17 5.76 8.70
C ARG A 173 18.33 4.24 8.53
N ILE A 174 17.24 3.55 8.25
CA ILE A 174 17.24 2.10 7.98
C ILE A 174 18.04 1.80 6.71
N GLU A 175 17.80 2.53 5.61
CA GLU A 175 18.49 2.36 4.33
C GLU A 175 20.01 2.48 4.46
N ALA A 176 20.48 3.52 5.18
CA ALA A 176 21.91 3.76 5.36
C ALA A 176 22.60 2.60 6.10
N LEU A 177 22.06 2.18 7.25
CA LEU A 177 22.64 1.10 8.05
C LEU A 177 22.48 -0.28 7.41
N ALA A 178 21.33 -0.54 6.76
CA ALA A 178 21.13 -1.80 6.07
C ALA A 178 22.14 -2.01 4.93
N ASN A 179 22.52 -0.93 4.23
CA ASN A 179 23.57 -0.98 3.21
C ASN A 179 24.97 -1.23 3.81
N GLU A 180 25.25 -0.79 5.05
CA GLU A 180 26.48 -1.19 5.75
C GLU A 180 26.48 -2.69 6.09
N TYR A 181 25.30 -3.26 6.46
CA TYR A 181 25.17 -4.69 6.69
C TYR A 181 25.28 -5.51 5.39
N LEU A 182 24.78 -5.00 4.26
CA LEU A 182 25.01 -5.63 2.94
C LEU A 182 26.51 -5.75 2.63
N GLU A 183 27.30 -4.73 2.93
CA GLU A 183 28.75 -4.76 2.73
C GLU A 183 29.45 -5.75 3.67
N LYS A 184 29.00 -5.86 4.93
CA LYS A 184 29.58 -6.76 5.94
C LYS A 184 29.15 -8.22 5.76
N GLY A 185 28.02 -8.46 5.08
CA GLY A 185 27.46 -9.80 4.84
C GLY A 185 26.73 -10.42 6.04
N LEU A 186 26.20 -11.63 5.84
CA LEU A 186 25.34 -12.34 6.82
C LEU A 186 26.04 -12.59 8.17
N ASP A 187 27.35 -12.76 8.20
CA ASP A 187 28.11 -13.03 9.43
C ASP A 187 28.06 -11.86 10.44
N SER A 188 27.67 -10.67 10.00
CA SER A 188 27.50 -9.49 10.85
C SER A 188 26.10 -9.38 11.47
N ILE A 189 25.16 -10.28 11.13
CA ILE A 189 23.76 -10.24 11.51
C ILE A 189 23.47 -11.22 12.65
N HIS A 190 22.83 -10.73 13.69
CA HIS A 190 22.42 -11.58 14.81
C HIS A 190 21.17 -12.37 14.40
N ARG A 191 21.33 -13.67 14.19
CA ARG A 191 20.28 -14.53 13.66
C ARG A 191 20.15 -15.81 14.47
N PHE A 192 18.93 -16.27 14.69
CA PHE A 192 18.61 -17.56 15.28
C PHE A 192 18.05 -18.49 14.20
N SER A 193 18.71 -19.64 13.94
CA SER A 193 18.27 -20.54 12.89
C SER A 193 17.01 -21.33 13.27
N PHE A 194 15.99 -21.28 12.43
CA PHE A 194 14.72 -22.01 12.61
C PHE A 194 14.85 -23.52 12.61
N HIS A 195 15.93 -24.08 12.03
CA HIS A 195 16.21 -25.52 12.08
C HIS A 195 16.35 -26.05 13.51
N HIS A 196 16.59 -25.19 14.47
CA HIS A 196 16.63 -25.52 15.89
C HIS A 196 15.28 -25.37 16.62
N LEU A 197 14.30 -24.60 16.03
CA LEU A 197 12.97 -24.40 16.64
C LEU A 197 11.96 -25.48 16.27
N VAL A 198 12.07 -26.04 15.09
CA VAL A 198 11.23 -27.14 14.61
C VAL A 198 12.01 -28.42 14.91
N GLY A 199 11.92 -28.92 16.14
CA GLY A 199 12.43 -30.25 16.48
C GLY A 199 11.95 -31.22 15.41
N ALA A 200 12.86 -32.02 14.89
CA ALA A 200 12.74 -32.96 13.79
C ALA A 200 11.35 -33.64 13.70
N HIS A 201 10.40 -32.99 13.09
CA HIS A 201 9.24 -33.63 12.52
C HIS A 201 9.36 -33.51 11.01
N GLU A 202 9.78 -34.66 10.45
CA GLU A 202 9.66 -35.10 9.08
C GLU A 202 9.74 -34.04 7.99
N SER A 203 10.93 -33.96 7.42
CA SER A 203 11.27 -33.35 6.16
C SER A 203 10.17 -33.46 5.10
N ALA A 204 9.41 -32.38 4.91
CA ALA A 204 8.95 -32.11 3.57
C ALA A 204 10.19 -31.67 2.79
N HIS A 205 10.62 -32.48 1.86
CA HIS A 205 11.84 -32.35 1.08
C HIS A 205 12.04 -30.95 0.49
N CYS A 206 12.81 -30.11 1.15
CA CYS A 206 13.64 -29.14 0.47
C CYS A 206 14.99 -29.82 0.17
N GLY A 207 15.16 -30.33 -1.04
CA GLY A 207 16.35 -31.08 -1.46
C GLY A 207 17.58 -30.20 -1.72
N CYS A 208 17.78 -29.10 -1.01
CA CYS A 208 18.86 -28.15 -1.27
C CYS A 208 19.83 -27.91 -0.09
N CYS A 209 19.67 -28.60 1.04
CA CYS A 209 20.60 -28.44 2.17
C CYS A 209 21.65 -29.53 2.22
N HIS A 210 22.61 -29.50 1.30
CA HIS A 210 23.91 -30.11 1.49
C HIS A 210 24.94 -28.99 1.58
N HIS A 211 25.19 -28.52 2.78
CA HIS A 211 26.42 -27.81 3.14
C HIS A 211 27.12 -28.60 4.23
N GLU A 212 28.36 -28.98 3.94
CA GLU A 212 29.32 -29.54 4.89
C GLU A 212 29.48 -28.55 6.05
N GLU A 213 29.55 -29.08 7.27
CA GLU A 213 29.74 -28.34 8.51
C GLU A 213 31.06 -27.57 8.49
N GLU A 214 31.09 -26.34 8.05
CA GLU A 214 32.10 -25.39 8.49
C GLU A 214 31.51 -24.64 9.71
N GLN A 215 32.16 -24.84 10.86
CA GLN A 215 31.84 -24.13 12.10
C GLN A 215 32.14 -22.63 11.94
N VAL A 216 31.14 -21.85 11.53
CA VAL A 216 31.20 -20.42 11.65
C VAL A 216 30.77 -20.08 13.08
N VAL A 217 31.69 -19.46 13.82
CA VAL A 217 31.43 -18.95 15.19
C VAL A 217 30.48 -17.75 15.07
N ALA A 218 29.18 -18.02 15.10
CA ALA A 218 28.17 -16.97 15.18
C ALA A 218 28.23 -16.28 16.55
N PRO A 219 27.95 -14.94 16.63
CA PRO A 219 27.81 -14.26 17.91
C PRO A 219 26.74 -14.96 18.74
N ALA A 220 26.99 -15.09 20.05
CA ALA A 220 26.30 -15.91 21.05
C ALA A 220 24.86 -16.30 20.70
N ALA A 221 24.70 -17.48 20.12
CA ALA A 221 23.39 -18.01 19.74
C ALA A 221 22.50 -18.14 21.00
N ILE A 222 21.29 -17.59 20.94
CA ILE A 222 20.29 -17.84 21.98
C ILE A 222 19.88 -19.32 21.92
N SER A 223 19.55 -19.91 23.08
CA SER A 223 19.08 -21.30 23.14
C SER A 223 17.67 -21.43 22.54
N LEU A 224 17.28 -22.66 22.19
CA LEU A 224 15.92 -22.98 21.73
C LEU A 224 14.84 -22.57 22.77
N GLU A 225 15.10 -22.78 24.05
CA GLU A 225 14.22 -22.38 25.15
C GLU A 225 14.12 -20.86 25.25
N GLU A 226 15.24 -20.16 25.12
CA GLU A 226 15.28 -18.69 25.11
C GLU A 226 14.57 -18.13 23.90
N ALA A 227 14.79 -18.66 22.69
CA ALA A 227 14.11 -18.24 21.47
C ALA A 227 12.59 -18.38 21.58
N GLY A 228 12.10 -19.46 22.21
CA GLY A 228 10.69 -19.67 22.48
C GLY A 228 10.03 -18.60 23.35
N GLN A 229 10.83 -17.87 24.17
CA GLN A 229 10.31 -16.77 25.00
C GLN A 229 10.09 -15.47 24.20
N TYR A 230 10.69 -15.36 23.01
CA TYR A 230 10.58 -14.19 22.12
C TYR A 230 9.62 -14.41 20.95
N LEU A 231 9.04 -15.61 20.78
CA LEU A 231 8.03 -15.89 19.75
C LEU A 231 6.64 -16.00 20.39
N GLU A 232 5.77 -15.03 20.09
CA GLU A 232 4.43 -14.95 20.64
C GLU A 232 3.38 -15.11 19.53
N ALA A 233 2.35 -15.92 19.78
CA ALA A 233 1.21 -16.07 18.87
C ALA A 233 0.18 -14.95 19.09
N TYR A 234 -0.36 -14.39 17.99
CA TYR A 234 -1.41 -13.37 18.03
C TYR A 234 -2.47 -13.67 16.96
N ASP A 235 -3.74 -13.65 17.33
CA ASP A 235 -4.86 -13.85 16.40
C ASP A 235 -5.20 -12.51 15.72
N PHE A 236 -4.44 -12.17 14.66
CA PHE A 236 -4.65 -10.93 13.90
C PHE A 236 -6.06 -10.85 13.31
N LYS A 237 -6.53 -11.95 12.74
CA LYS A 237 -7.80 -12.00 12.02
C LYS A 237 -8.98 -11.72 12.93
N MET A 238 -9.15 -12.49 14.00
CA MET A 238 -10.32 -12.31 14.87
C MET A 238 -10.22 -11.05 15.74
N ALA A 239 -9.01 -10.60 16.08
CA ALA A 239 -8.82 -9.31 16.72
C ALA A 239 -9.32 -8.13 15.85
N TYR A 240 -9.02 -8.17 14.54
CA TYR A 240 -9.49 -7.17 13.58
C TYR A 240 -11.00 -7.28 13.31
N VAL A 241 -11.48 -8.49 12.97
CA VAL A 241 -12.88 -8.74 12.58
C VAL A 241 -13.87 -8.32 13.66
N LYS A 242 -13.60 -8.65 14.92
CA LYS A 242 -14.50 -8.32 16.05
C LYS A 242 -14.60 -6.83 16.36
N GLU A 243 -13.63 -6.04 15.94
CA GLU A 243 -13.60 -4.59 16.16
C GLU A 243 -14.27 -3.79 15.03
N LEU A 244 -14.62 -4.41 13.90
CA LEU A 244 -15.27 -3.74 12.76
C LEU A 244 -16.50 -2.89 13.12
N PRO A 245 -17.36 -3.26 14.09
CA PRO A 245 -18.48 -2.41 14.52
C PRO A 245 -18.07 -1.05 15.11
N GLN A 246 -16.79 -0.87 15.48
CA GLN A 246 -16.29 0.44 15.94
C GLN A 246 -16.13 1.43 14.79
N ILE A 247 -15.97 0.95 13.55
CA ILE A 247 -15.70 1.80 12.39
C ILE A 247 -16.80 1.74 11.31
N ILE A 248 -17.41 0.58 11.12
CA ILE A 248 -18.46 0.31 10.12
C ILE A 248 -19.80 0.08 10.85
N ASN A 249 -20.89 0.60 10.29
CA ASN A 249 -22.23 0.29 10.76
C ASN A 249 -22.65 -1.12 10.31
N MET A 250 -22.07 -2.13 10.99
CA MET A 250 -22.32 -3.54 10.69
C MET A 250 -23.78 -3.94 10.87
N GLU A 251 -24.51 -3.27 11.78
CA GLU A 251 -25.93 -3.51 11.99
C GLU A 251 -26.76 -3.16 10.75
N ALA A 252 -26.51 -2.00 10.13
CA ALA A 252 -27.19 -1.61 8.90
C ALA A 252 -26.89 -2.59 7.76
N ILE A 253 -25.63 -3.04 7.62
CA ILE A 253 -25.25 -4.04 6.62
C ILE A 253 -25.99 -5.36 6.86
N GLN A 254 -26.05 -5.84 8.10
CA GLN A 254 -26.77 -7.08 8.45
C GLN A 254 -28.27 -6.99 8.17
N GLN A 255 -28.90 -5.85 8.47
CA GLN A 255 -30.33 -5.64 8.22
C GLN A 255 -30.66 -5.60 6.72
N ALA A 256 -29.88 -4.90 5.94
CA ALA A 256 -30.06 -4.82 4.49
C ALA A 256 -29.62 -6.09 3.77
N ASN A 257 -28.57 -6.74 4.27
CA ASN A 257 -27.93 -7.96 3.80
C ASN A 257 -27.82 -8.08 2.27
N PRO A 258 -27.23 -7.09 1.58
CA PRO A 258 -27.12 -7.06 0.14
C PRO A 258 -26.27 -8.22 -0.37
N LYS A 259 -26.55 -8.71 -1.57
CA LYS A 259 -25.71 -9.70 -2.23
C LYS A 259 -24.48 -9.02 -2.82
N VAL A 260 -23.30 -9.32 -2.28
CA VAL A 260 -22.02 -8.68 -2.65
C VAL A 260 -21.03 -9.74 -3.14
N LEU A 261 -20.33 -9.44 -4.22
CA LEU A 261 -19.22 -10.26 -4.72
C LEU A 261 -17.89 -9.72 -4.17
N ILE A 262 -17.11 -10.57 -3.55
CA ILE A 262 -15.77 -10.24 -3.06
C ILE A 262 -14.74 -10.97 -3.91
N ASN A 263 -13.83 -10.24 -4.53
CA ASN A 263 -12.66 -10.82 -5.17
C ASN A 263 -11.44 -10.58 -4.28
N ALA A 264 -10.97 -11.64 -3.63
CA ALA A 264 -9.81 -11.58 -2.76
C ALA A 264 -8.49 -11.36 -3.51
N LEU A 265 -8.48 -11.42 -4.86
CA LEU A 265 -7.30 -11.34 -5.72
C LEU A 265 -6.12 -12.21 -5.24
N GLY A 266 -6.42 -13.35 -4.60
CA GLY A 266 -5.44 -14.27 -4.02
C GLY A 266 -4.62 -13.67 -2.87
N GLY A 267 -5.03 -12.54 -2.32
CA GLY A 267 -4.29 -11.79 -1.31
C GLY A 267 -4.51 -12.27 0.13
N SER A 268 -3.81 -11.62 1.06
CA SER A 268 -3.71 -11.98 2.49
C SER A 268 -5.02 -11.91 3.27
N GLY A 269 -6.01 -11.17 2.79
CA GLY A 269 -7.30 -10.98 3.48
C GLY A 269 -8.41 -11.92 3.01
N GLY A 270 -8.14 -12.92 2.17
CA GLY A 270 -9.17 -13.89 1.76
C GLY A 270 -9.86 -14.55 2.95
N ALA A 271 -9.07 -15.03 3.93
CA ALA A 271 -9.59 -15.62 5.17
C ALA A 271 -10.34 -14.59 6.05
N TYR A 272 -9.98 -13.30 5.97
CA TYR A 272 -10.70 -12.22 6.67
C TYR A 272 -12.10 -12.02 6.10
N TRP A 273 -12.27 -12.00 4.78
CA TRP A 273 -13.59 -11.88 4.16
C TRP A 273 -14.51 -13.05 4.53
N HIS A 274 -13.98 -14.28 4.57
CA HIS A 274 -14.74 -15.44 5.06
C HIS A 274 -15.12 -15.29 6.54
N ALA A 275 -14.21 -14.82 7.38
CA ALA A 275 -14.49 -14.58 8.80
C ALA A 275 -15.52 -13.48 9.00
N ILE A 276 -15.43 -12.35 8.25
CA ILE A 276 -16.40 -11.25 8.27
C ILE A 276 -17.79 -11.74 7.86
N ALA A 277 -17.89 -12.46 6.73
CA ALA A 277 -19.15 -13.00 6.25
C ALA A 277 -19.82 -13.93 7.28
N LYS A 278 -19.02 -14.77 7.92
CA LYS A 278 -19.49 -15.70 8.96
C LYS A 278 -19.88 -14.99 10.26
N GLU A 279 -19.01 -14.11 10.79
CA GLU A 279 -19.22 -13.43 12.09
C GLU A 279 -20.48 -12.56 12.05
N TYR A 280 -20.72 -11.89 10.93
CA TYR A 280 -21.84 -10.96 10.76
C TYR A 280 -22.99 -11.53 9.92
N ASN A 281 -22.94 -12.81 9.55
CA ASN A 281 -23.96 -13.50 8.74
C ASN A 281 -24.35 -12.74 7.46
N LEU A 282 -23.32 -12.37 6.64
CA LEU A 282 -23.49 -11.56 5.44
C LEU A 282 -23.60 -12.41 4.18
N ASN A 283 -24.39 -11.93 3.21
CA ASN A 283 -24.60 -12.57 1.91
C ASN A 283 -23.47 -12.22 0.92
N PHE A 284 -22.23 -12.62 1.27
CA PHE A 284 -21.05 -12.39 0.45
C PHE A 284 -20.67 -13.65 -0.32
N THR A 285 -20.47 -13.48 -1.62
CA THR A 285 -19.84 -14.49 -2.50
C THR A 285 -18.37 -14.16 -2.62
N ILE A 286 -17.48 -15.04 -2.15
CA ILE A 286 -16.05 -14.78 -2.13
C ILE A 286 -15.37 -15.66 -3.17
N ILE A 287 -14.56 -15.05 -4.05
CA ILE A 287 -13.82 -15.73 -5.13
C ILE A 287 -12.32 -15.41 -5.01
N ASN A 288 -11.49 -16.27 -5.62
CA ASN A 288 -10.03 -16.14 -5.66
C ASN A 288 -9.42 -15.94 -4.27
N SER A 289 -9.92 -16.66 -3.26
CA SER A 289 -9.43 -16.60 -1.87
C SER A 289 -8.40 -17.70 -1.54
N ASP A 290 -8.22 -18.66 -2.44
CA ASP A 290 -7.23 -19.72 -2.26
C ASP A 290 -5.82 -19.20 -2.51
N TYR A 291 -4.84 -19.79 -1.78
CA TYR A 291 -3.44 -19.45 -1.95
C TYR A 291 -2.89 -19.97 -3.28
N ASP A 292 -2.53 -19.05 -4.14
CA ASP A 292 -1.79 -19.32 -5.38
C ASP A 292 -0.72 -18.23 -5.60
N PRO A 293 0.54 -18.48 -5.21
CA PRO A 293 1.61 -17.49 -5.34
C PRO A 293 2.01 -17.17 -6.78
N THR A 294 1.44 -17.89 -7.77
CA THR A 294 1.61 -17.58 -9.19
C THR A 294 0.54 -16.64 -9.72
N PHE A 295 -0.54 -16.43 -8.95
CA PHE A 295 -1.71 -15.64 -9.34
C PHE A 295 -2.27 -16.02 -10.71
N SER A 296 -2.34 -17.33 -10.99
CA SER A 296 -2.71 -17.89 -12.29
C SER A 296 -4.11 -17.55 -12.78
N PHE A 297 -5.00 -17.13 -11.86
CA PHE A 297 -6.38 -16.72 -12.13
C PHE A 297 -6.50 -15.28 -12.64
N MET A 298 -5.40 -14.51 -12.64
CA MET A 298 -5.43 -13.10 -13.04
C MET A 298 -5.51 -12.91 -14.57
N SER A 299 -5.77 -11.68 -14.96
CA SER A 299 -5.56 -11.20 -16.32
C SER A 299 -4.28 -10.35 -16.37
N TYR A 300 -3.65 -10.23 -17.55
CA TYR A 300 -2.54 -9.29 -17.74
C TYR A 300 -3.04 -7.86 -17.56
N ASP A 301 -2.24 -7.04 -16.89
CA ASP A 301 -2.53 -5.62 -16.70
C ASP A 301 -2.10 -4.79 -17.93
N HIS A 302 -2.30 -3.48 -17.85
CA HIS A 302 -2.04 -2.53 -18.94
C HIS A 302 -0.64 -2.62 -19.56
N ASP A 303 0.36 -3.05 -18.81
CA ASP A 303 1.77 -3.22 -19.22
C ASP A 303 2.11 -4.65 -19.68
N GLY A 304 1.15 -5.58 -19.63
CA GLY A 304 1.34 -6.98 -19.98
C GLY A 304 1.93 -7.84 -18.85
N ALA A 305 2.12 -7.28 -17.66
CA ALA A 305 2.52 -8.02 -16.47
C ALA A 305 1.29 -8.57 -15.70
N ILE A 306 1.52 -9.54 -14.83
CA ILE A 306 0.51 -9.99 -13.86
C ILE A 306 0.58 -9.01 -12.68
N ARG A 307 -0.47 -8.20 -12.51
CA ARG A 307 -0.56 -7.25 -11.38
C ARG A 307 -1.90 -7.43 -10.68
N MET A 308 -1.86 -7.52 -9.38
CA MET A 308 -3.07 -7.64 -8.56
C MET A 308 -3.54 -6.25 -8.09
N ASP A 309 -3.62 -5.31 -9.04
CA ASP A 309 -4.07 -3.94 -8.76
C ASP A 309 -5.60 -3.82 -8.87
N CYS A 310 -6.27 -3.74 -7.73
CA CYS A 310 -7.73 -3.63 -7.66
C CYS A 310 -8.29 -2.30 -8.20
N SER A 311 -7.44 -1.32 -8.54
CA SER A 311 -7.83 -0.10 -9.24
C SER A 311 -7.73 -0.22 -10.77
N SER A 312 -7.12 -1.29 -11.28
CA SER A 312 -6.95 -1.53 -12.71
C SER A 312 -8.19 -2.19 -13.32
N PRO A 313 -8.78 -1.63 -14.40
CA PRO A 313 -9.88 -2.27 -15.10
C PRO A 313 -9.47 -3.59 -15.78
N TYR A 314 -8.20 -3.81 -16.05
CA TYR A 314 -7.68 -5.05 -16.62
C TYR A 314 -7.57 -6.14 -15.56
N ALA A 315 -7.00 -5.84 -14.39
CA ALA A 315 -6.91 -6.76 -13.26
C ALA A 315 -8.32 -7.12 -12.72
N MET A 316 -9.26 -6.17 -12.74
CA MET A 316 -10.64 -6.34 -12.29
C MET A 316 -11.61 -6.82 -13.38
N ALA A 317 -11.12 -7.12 -14.59
CA ALA A 317 -11.98 -7.51 -15.72
C ALA A 317 -12.82 -8.77 -15.43
N GLU A 318 -12.27 -9.74 -14.71
CA GLU A 318 -13.00 -10.96 -14.34
C GLU A 318 -14.14 -10.67 -13.35
N VAL A 319 -13.90 -9.88 -12.31
CA VAL A 319 -14.93 -9.58 -11.31
C VAL A 319 -16.03 -8.73 -11.90
N THR A 320 -15.72 -7.80 -12.80
CA THR A 320 -16.70 -7.00 -13.53
C THR A 320 -17.64 -7.91 -14.36
N LYS A 321 -17.08 -8.91 -15.05
CA LYS A 321 -17.87 -9.89 -15.80
C LYS A 321 -18.71 -10.81 -14.91
N LYS A 322 -18.23 -11.12 -13.70
CA LYS A 322 -18.89 -12.02 -12.74
C LYS A 322 -19.85 -11.30 -11.80
N LEU A 323 -20.05 -9.99 -11.93
CA LEU A 323 -20.96 -9.24 -11.07
C LEU A 323 -22.36 -9.90 -11.01
N GLY A 324 -22.91 -10.26 -12.18
CA GLY A 324 -24.16 -11.04 -12.27
C GLY A 324 -25.32 -10.35 -11.56
N ASP A 325 -25.91 -11.03 -10.57
CA ASP A 325 -27.01 -10.53 -9.73
C ASP A 325 -26.53 -9.90 -8.39
N HIS A 326 -25.22 -9.70 -8.22
CA HIS A 326 -24.68 -8.95 -7.08
C HIS A 326 -24.84 -7.45 -7.33
N ILE A 327 -25.21 -6.70 -6.29
CA ILE A 327 -25.45 -5.25 -6.42
C ILE A 327 -24.13 -4.51 -6.56
N LEU A 328 -23.08 -4.98 -5.89
CA LEU A 328 -21.73 -4.45 -6.04
C LEU A 328 -20.68 -5.56 -5.85
N ALA A 329 -19.47 -5.29 -6.31
CA ALA A 329 -18.32 -6.14 -6.00
C ALA A 329 -17.17 -5.32 -5.42
N ILE A 330 -16.33 -6.00 -4.61
CA ILE A 330 -15.16 -5.44 -3.94
C ILE A 330 -13.94 -6.25 -4.35
N GLY A 331 -12.83 -5.57 -4.64
CA GLY A 331 -11.51 -6.18 -4.80
C GLY A 331 -10.49 -5.53 -3.87
N ASN A 332 -9.50 -6.33 -3.45
CA ASN A 332 -8.36 -5.82 -2.68
C ASN A 332 -7.06 -6.33 -3.30
N ASP A 333 -5.97 -5.56 -3.19
CA ASP A 333 -4.64 -6.02 -3.59
C ASP A 333 -4.04 -7.01 -2.58
N PRO A 334 -2.91 -7.68 -2.87
CA PRO A 334 -2.41 -8.78 -2.05
C PRO A 334 -2.18 -8.47 -0.58
N ASP A 335 -1.79 -7.26 -0.21
CA ASP A 335 -1.62 -6.86 1.19
C ASP A 335 -2.79 -6.05 1.76
N TYR A 336 -3.88 -5.90 0.98
CA TYR A 336 -5.15 -5.33 1.41
C TYR A 336 -5.09 -3.87 1.87
N ASP A 337 -4.09 -3.13 1.38
CA ASP A 337 -4.01 -1.70 1.64
C ASP A 337 -4.78 -0.86 0.61
N ARG A 338 -5.35 -1.49 -0.46
CA ARG A 338 -6.15 -0.86 -1.51
C ARG A 338 -7.52 -1.48 -1.68
N HIS A 339 -8.39 -0.73 -2.36
CA HIS A 339 -9.76 -1.14 -2.68
C HIS A 339 -10.09 -0.95 -4.15
N GLY A 340 -10.97 -1.80 -4.67
CA GLY A 340 -11.65 -1.62 -5.95
C GLY A 340 -13.14 -1.84 -5.74
N ILE A 341 -13.98 -0.94 -6.22
CA ILE A 341 -15.45 -1.01 -6.10
C ILE A 341 -16.04 -1.12 -7.49
N VAL A 342 -16.80 -2.18 -7.74
CA VAL A 342 -17.48 -2.44 -9.02
C VAL A 342 -18.99 -2.40 -8.81
N THR A 343 -19.69 -1.69 -9.67
CA THR A 343 -21.15 -1.61 -9.73
C THR A 343 -21.63 -2.03 -11.13
N GLU A 344 -22.91 -1.91 -11.42
CA GLU A 344 -23.44 -2.17 -12.77
C GLU A 344 -22.81 -1.26 -13.83
N GLU A 345 -22.41 -0.04 -13.44
CA GLU A 345 -21.74 0.93 -14.31
C GLU A 345 -20.26 0.58 -14.57
N GLY A 346 -19.71 -0.42 -13.85
CA GLY A 346 -18.34 -0.88 -13.97
C GLY A 346 -17.49 -0.58 -12.74
N LEU A 347 -16.15 -0.63 -12.93
CA LEU A 347 -15.18 -0.29 -11.88
C LEU A 347 -15.14 1.23 -11.66
N LEU A 348 -15.43 1.68 -10.44
CA LEU A 348 -15.25 3.08 -10.07
C LEU A 348 -13.76 3.42 -10.01
N ALA A 349 -13.39 4.52 -10.64
CA ALA A 349 -12.04 5.05 -10.44
C ALA A 349 -11.85 5.47 -8.97
N PRO A 350 -10.64 5.30 -8.39
CA PRO A 350 -10.39 5.64 -6.99
C PRO A 350 -10.83 7.06 -6.63
N ASN A 351 -10.51 8.05 -7.46
CA ASN A 351 -10.93 9.44 -7.26
C ASN A 351 -12.45 9.61 -7.17
N GLN A 352 -13.22 8.82 -7.89
CA GLN A 352 -14.69 8.85 -7.83
C GLN A 352 -15.19 8.30 -6.50
N TYR A 353 -14.68 7.12 -6.10
CA TYR A 353 -15.09 6.52 -4.85
C TYR A 353 -14.65 7.32 -3.63
N LEU A 354 -13.45 7.88 -3.63
CA LEU A 354 -12.90 8.62 -2.50
C LEU A 354 -13.68 9.90 -2.18
N VAL A 355 -14.19 10.63 -3.19
CA VAL A 355 -15.03 11.79 -2.93
C VAL A 355 -16.41 11.39 -2.39
N VAL A 356 -16.96 10.27 -2.84
CA VAL A 356 -18.20 9.70 -2.28
C VAL A 356 -17.99 9.30 -0.82
N ALA A 357 -16.87 8.63 -0.52
CA ALA A 357 -16.49 8.23 0.83
C ALA A 357 -16.35 9.46 1.75
N ALA A 358 -15.67 10.51 1.30
CA ALA A 358 -15.52 11.74 2.06
C ALA A 358 -16.88 12.38 2.38
N LYS A 359 -17.75 12.50 1.37
CA LYS A 359 -19.11 13.05 1.57
C LYS A 359 -19.90 12.21 2.55
N TYR A 360 -19.99 10.90 2.34
CA TYR A 360 -20.75 10.01 3.19
C TYR A 360 -20.28 10.05 4.65
N LEU A 361 -18.97 9.94 4.88
CA LEU A 361 -18.39 9.98 6.22
C LEU A 361 -18.65 11.32 6.92
N ASN A 362 -18.46 12.44 6.23
CA ASN A 362 -18.69 13.76 6.81
C ASN A 362 -20.17 14.00 7.16
N GLU A 363 -21.12 13.42 6.42
CA GLU A 363 -22.57 13.56 6.66
C GLU A 363 -23.10 12.59 7.72
N THR A 364 -22.46 11.44 7.91
CA THR A 364 -22.99 10.37 8.77
C THR A 364 -22.22 10.18 10.08
N ARG A 365 -20.98 10.66 10.16
CA ARG A 365 -20.16 10.53 11.37
C ARG A 365 -20.20 11.79 12.23
N PRO A 366 -20.18 11.69 13.57
CA PRO A 366 -20.24 12.84 14.48
C PRO A 366 -18.90 13.60 14.58
N TRP A 367 -18.15 13.70 13.49
CA TRP A 367 -16.78 14.22 13.47
C TRP A 367 -16.73 15.74 13.26
N LYS A 368 -17.17 16.51 14.25
CA LYS A 368 -17.15 17.97 14.15
C LYS A 368 -15.73 18.52 14.03
N GLY A 369 -15.50 19.34 13.00
CA GLY A 369 -14.26 20.09 12.78
C GLY A 369 -13.09 19.23 12.25
N LYS A 370 -13.30 17.96 11.95
CA LYS A 370 -12.30 17.13 11.30
C LYS A 370 -12.25 17.43 9.80
N GLY A 371 -11.03 17.44 9.24
CA GLY A 371 -10.82 17.68 7.83
C GLY A 371 -10.76 16.41 7.00
N VAL A 372 -10.53 16.59 5.70
CA VAL A 372 -10.24 15.53 4.74
C VAL A 372 -8.80 15.68 4.27
N GLY A 373 -8.02 14.61 4.40
CA GLY A 373 -6.66 14.50 3.86
C GLY A 373 -6.69 13.99 2.42
N LYS A 374 -5.97 14.65 1.52
CA LYS A 374 -5.79 14.21 0.13
C LYS A 374 -4.36 14.44 -0.33
N THR A 375 -3.88 13.61 -1.26
CA THR A 375 -2.61 13.91 -1.92
C THR A 375 -2.78 14.97 -3.01
N ALA A 376 -1.68 15.61 -3.40
CA ALA A 376 -1.68 16.65 -4.43
C ALA A 376 -2.28 16.21 -5.78
N VAL A 377 -2.45 14.90 -6.00
CA VAL A 377 -2.95 14.28 -7.25
C VAL A 377 -4.34 13.65 -7.12
N VAL A 378 -5.01 13.82 -5.97
CA VAL A 378 -6.42 13.45 -5.80
C VAL A 378 -7.31 14.54 -6.40
N THR A 379 -8.48 14.14 -6.88
CA THR A 379 -9.46 14.97 -7.59
C THR A 379 -9.73 16.32 -6.93
N GLY A 380 -9.84 17.38 -7.72
CA GLY A 380 -10.31 18.70 -7.29
C GLY A 380 -11.80 18.72 -6.89
N LEU A 381 -12.58 17.72 -7.29
CA LEU A 381 -13.96 17.55 -6.84
C LEU A 381 -14.05 17.39 -5.31
N MET A 382 -13.01 16.82 -4.68
CA MET A 382 -12.89 16.75 -3.22
C MET A 382 -12.82 18.16 -2.59
N ASP A 383 -12.03 19.07 -3.20
CA ASP A 383 -11.91 20.44 -2.74
C ASP A 383 -13.25 21.20 -2.91
N ALA A 384 -13.91 21.01 -4.05
CA ALA A 384 -15.21 21.63 -4.32
C ALA A 384 -16.27 21.21 -3.28
N TYR A 385 -16.37 19.92 -2.99
CA TYR A 385 -17.25 19.39 -1.95
C TYR A 385 -16.90 19.94 -0.56
N CYS A 386 -15.65 19.83 -0.14
CA CYS A 386 -15.21 20.25 1.19
C CYS A 386 -15.38 21.75 1.42
N ASN A 387 -15.08 22.58 0.41
CA ASN A 387 -15.29 24.03 0.48
C ASN A 387 -16.79 24.38 0.62
N ALA A 388 -17.66 23.73 -0.15
CA ALA A 388 -19.11 23.95 -0.07
C ALA A 388 -19.71 23.51 1.28
N SER A 389 -19.16 22.48 1.89
CA SER A 389 -19.60 21.91 3.17
C SER A 389 -18.83 22.43 4.39
N ASN A 390 -17.87 23.35 4.17
CA ASN A 390 -17.02 23.95 5.21
C ASN A 390 -16.19 22.94 6.01
N HIS A 391 -15.65 21.92 5.32
CA HIS A 391 -14.67 20.98 5.87
C HIS A 391 -13.25 21.38 5.49
N PRO A 392 -12.28 21.40 6.43
CA PRO A 392 -10.88 21.65 6.11
C PRO A 392 -10.31 20.57 5.17
N VAL A 393 -9.51 21.00 4.18
CA VAL A 393 -8.74 20.10 3.32
C VAL A 393 -7.26 20.16 3.69
N TYR A 394 -6.66 19.00 3.88
CA TYR A 394 -5.24 18.83 4.15
C TYR A 394 -4.58 18.19 2.91
N GLU A 395 -4.13 19.05 1.97
CA GLU A 395 -3.41 18.58 0.80
C GLU A 395 -1.94 18.34 1.18
N VAL A 396 -1.48 17.08 1.00
CA VAL A 396 -0.13 16.61 1.31
C VAL A 396 0.57 16.09 0.05
N PRO A 397 1.91 15.86 0.07
CA PRO A 397 2.59 15.15 -1.01
C PRO A 397 2.05 13.72 -1.16
N VAL A 398 2.41 13.05 -2.28
CA VAL A 398 2.06 11.63 -2.50
C VAL A 398 2.79 10.75 -1.49
N GLY A 399 2.02 9.94 -0.76
CA GLY A 399 2.51 8.99 0.24
C GLY A 399 1.67 9.00 1.52
N PHE A 400 1.18 7.83 1.91
CA PHE A 400 0.26 7.70 3.06
C PHE A 400 0.90 8.09 4.40
N LYS A 401 2.24 8.05 4.48
CA LYS A 401 3.00 8.48 5.66
C LYS A 401 2.69 9.91 6.13
N TYR A 402 2.25 10.79 5.23
CA TYR A 402 1.84 12.16 5.57
C TYR A 402 0.47 12.22 6.26
N PHE A 403 -0.38 11.20 6.06
CA PHE A 403 -1.67 11.09 6.76
C PHE A 403 -1.56 10.41 8.12
N ALA A 404 -0.55 9.58 8.34
CA ALA A 404 -0.40 8.82 9.58
C ALA A 404 -0.49 9.70 10.84
N PRO A 405 0.25 10.81 10.99
CA PRO A 405 0.12 11.69 12.16
C PRO A 405 -1.24 12.40 12.20
N LEU A 406 -1.81 12.78 11.06
CA LEU A 406 -3.09 13.49 10.99
C LEU A 406 -4.28 12.59 11.41
N LEU A 407 -4.24 11.30 11.03
CA LEU A 407 -5.20 10.28 11.47
C LEU A 407 -5.00 9.96 12.95
N PHE A 408 -3.74 9.78 13.38
CA PHE A 408 -3.42 9.46 14.77
C PHE A 408 -3.92 10.53 15.72
N ASP A 409 -3.71 11.80 15.40
CA ASP A 409 -4.18 12.95 16.17
C ASP A 409 -5.68 13.26 15.95
N GLY A 410 -6.34 12.56 15.05
CA GLY A 410 -7.73 12.80 14.69
C GLY A 410 -7.99 14.19 14.07
N ARG A 411 -7.01 14.77 13.37
CA ARG A 411 -7.14 16.05 12.64
C ARG A 411 -7.93 15.89 11.35
N ILE A 412 -7.78 14.72 10.69
CA ILE A 412 -8.55 14.35 9.50
C ILE A 412 -9.46 13.15 9.81
N GLY A 413 -10.67 13.16 9.27
CA GLY A 413 -11.60 12.03 9.32
C GLY A 413 -11.28 10.94 8.31
N LEU A 414 -10.76 11.33 7.14
CA LEU A 414 -10.36 10.47 6.02
C LEU A 414 -9.02 10.93 5.48
N GLY A 415 -8.11 10.00 5.20
CA GLY A 415 -6.90 10.21 4.40
C GLY A 415 -6.99 9.41 3.10
N ALA A 416 -6.78 10.04 1.93
CA ALA A 416 -7.10 9.50 0.62
C ALA A 416 -5.97 9.68 -0.40
N GLU A 417 -5.58 8.57 -1.07
CA GLU A 417 -4.63 8.55 -2.20
C GLU A 417 -5.32 8.07 -3.48
N GLU A 418 -4.98 8.67 -4.62
CA GLU A 418 -5.49 8.30 -5.94
C GLU A 418 -5.16 6.87 -6.36
N SER A 419 -4.22 6.25 -5.68
CA SER A 419 -3.80 4.85 -5.88
C SER A 419 -4.75 3.82 -5.25
N ALA A 420 -5.98 4.24 -4.88
CA ALA A 420 -6.99 3.45 -4.19
C ALA A 420 -6.63 3.09 -2.73
N GLY A 421 -5.68 3.79 -2.13
CA GLY A 421 -5.33 3.65 -0.73
C GLY A 421 -6.01 4.71 0.12
N ALA A 422 -6.70 4.32 1.18
CA ALA A 422 -7.31 5.25 2.13
C ALA A 422 -7.49 4.60 3.51
N SER A 423 -7.69 5.42 4.52
CA SER A 423 -8.14 5.02 5.86
C SER A 423 -8.95 6.15 6.48
N PHE A 424 -9.81 5.82 7.43
CA PHE A 424 -10.64 6.79 8.14
C PHE A 424 -10.80 6.45 9.63
N LEU A 425 -11.31 7.39 10.39
CA LEU A 425 -11.48 7.26 11.83
C LEU A 425 -12.66 6.36 12.19
N GLN A 426 -12.61 5.81 13.39
CA GLN A 426 -13.73 5.10 14.01
C GLN A 426 -14.96 6.01 14.14
N GLN A 427 -16.12 5.42 14.41
CA GLN A 427 -17.39 6.16 14.53
C GLN A 427 -17.32 7.24 15.62
N ASP A 428 -16.59 7.00 16.70
CA ASP A 428 -16.39 7.96 17.79
C ASP A 428 -15.34 9.05 17.48
N GLY A 429 -14.65 8.94 16.33
CA GLY A 429 -13.64 9.89 15.90
C GLY A 429 -12.24 9.60 16.44
N THR A 430 -12.00 8.43 17.02
CA THR A 430 -10.66 7.94 17.36
C THR A 430 -10.02 7.22 16.19
N VAL A 431 -8.69 7.02 16.25
CA VAL A 431 -7.94 6.37 15.16
C VAL A 431 -8.31 4.89 15.03
N TRP A 432 -8.51 4.43 13.79
CA TRP A 432 -8.64 3.01 13.44
C TRP A 432 -7.29 2.42 13.03
N THR A 433 -6.79 2.83 11.88
CA THR A 433 -5.44 2.55 11.38
C THR A 433 -4.80 3.84 10.90
N THR A 434 -3.49 3.89 10.93
CA THR A 434 -2.68 4.97 10.36
C THR A 434 -1.98 4.53 9.07
N ASP A 435 -2.21 3.28 8.67
CA ASP A 435 -1.93 2.77 7.33
C ASP A 435 -3.25 2.63 6.54
N LYS A 436 -3.15 2.44 5.23
CA LYS A 436 -4.29 2.23 4.32
C LYS A 436 -5.01 0.93 4.67
N ASP A 437 -6.32 0.92 4.50
CA ASP A 437 -7.17 -0.22 4.84
C ASP A 437 -8.26 -0.45 3.78
N GLY A 438 -7.99 -1.37 2.85
CA GLY A 438 -8.92 -1.70 1.77
C GLY A 438 -10.16 -2.47 2.24
N ILE A 439 -10.10 -3.18 3.38
CA ILE A 439 -11.25 -3.93 3.91
C ILE A 439 -12.34 -2.96 4.36
N ILE A 440 -11.97 -1.95 5.16
CA ILE A 440 -12.97 -0.97 5.64
C ILE A 440 -13.52 -0.11 4.51
N LEU A 441 -12.72 0.18 3.47
CA LEU A 441 -13.21 0.89 2.29
C LEU A 441 -14.25 0.03 1.53
N GLY A 442 -14.00 -1.26 1.37
CA GLY A 442 -14.97 -2.19 0.80
C GLY A 442 -16.26 -2.26 1.63
N LEU A 443 -16.15 -2.44 2.94
CA LEU A 443 -17.30 -2.46 3.85
C LEU A 443 -18.05 -1.12 3.90
N LEU A 444 -17.36 0.01 3.75
CA LEU A 444 -17.99 1.33 3.68
C LEU A 444 -18.88 1.45 2.43
N ALA A 445 -18.50 0.88 1.28
CA ALA A 445 -19.36 0.83 0.10
C ALA A 445 -20.66 0.03 0.35
N VAL A 446 -20.56 -1.07 1.11
CA VAL A 446 -21.71 -1.87 1.51
C VAL A 446 -22.59 -1.11 2.54
N GLU A 447 -21.97 -0.40 3.48
CA GLU A 447 -22.68 0.46 4.45
C GLU A 447 -23.45 1.59 3.75
N MET A 448 -22.82 2.26 2.76
CA MET A 448 -23.47 3.29 1.95
C MET A 448 -24.72 2.75 1.27
N LEU A 449 -24.62 1.60 0.61
CA LEU A 449 -25.75 0.94 -0.03
C LEU A 449 -26.84 0.59 1.00
N ALA A 450 -26.46 0.02 2.13
CA ALA A 450 -27.39 -0.42 3.17
C ALA A 450 -28.17 0.74 3.82
N THR A 451 -27.53 1.90 4.00
CA THR A 451 -28.11 3.04 4.69
C THR A 451 -28.86 4.01 3.78
N THR A 452 -28.40 4.16 2.53
CA THR A 452 -28.95 5.15 1.59
C THR A 452 -29.82 4.52 0.48
N GLY A 453 -29.70 3.21 0.27
CA GLY A 453 -30.32 2.51 -0.87
C GLY A 453 -29.67 2.81 -2.22
N LYS A 454 -28.54 3.56 -2.25
CA LYS A 454 -27.80 3.95 -3.44
C LYS A 454 -26.41 3.32 -3.45
N THR A 455 -25.98 2.85 -4.59
CA THR A 455 -24.60 2.43 -4.84
C THR A 455 -23.63 3.62 -4.76
N PRO A 456 -22.32 3.41 -4.55
CA PRO A 456 -21.35 4.49 -4.64
C PRO A 456 -21.33 5.19 -6.01
N ALA A 457 -21.60 4.49 -7.11
CA ALA A 457 -21.68 5.09 -8.45
C ALA A 457 -22.87 6.06 -8.57
N GLU A 458 -24.05 5.68 -8.09
CA GLU A 458 -25.22 6.58 -8.04
C GLU A 458 -24.98 7.80 -7.17
N GLN A 459 -24.29 7.66 -6.02
CA GLN A 459 -23.91 8.77 -5.17
C GLN A 459 -22.88 9.69 -5.84
N TYR A 460 -21.97 9.13 -6.66
CA TYR A 460 -21.03 9.94 -7.46
C TYR A 460 -21.78 10.81 -8.49
N VAL A 461 -22.82 10.27 -9.14
CA VAL A 461 -23.68 11.05 -10.04
C VAL A 461 -24.37 12.20 -9.31
N ASP A 462 -24.84 11.99 -8.08
CA ASP A 462 -25.43 13.06 -7.25
C ASP A 462 -24.40 14.18 -6.97
N ILE A 463 -23.13 13.83 -6.73
CA ILE A 463 -22.04 14.78 -6.51
C ILE A 463 -21.73 15.57 -7.80
N THR A 464 -21.52 14.86 -8.91
CA THR A 464 -21.12 15.49 -10.17
C THR A 464 -22.22 16.35 -10.78
N SER A 465 -23.48 16.07 -10.48
CA SER A 465 -24.62 16.94 -10.87
C SER A 465 -24.54 18.34 -10.26
N GLN A 466 -23.82 18.51 -9.14
CA GLN A 466 -23.69 19.77 -8.42
C GLN A 466 -22.40 20.53 -8.78
N TRP A 467 -21.29 19.82 -8.98
CA TRP A 467 -19.95 20.42 -9.16
C TRP A 467 -19.28 20.10 -10.49
N GLY A 468 -19.97 19.41 -11.41
CA GLY A 468 -19.42 19.00 -12.69
C GLY A 468 -18.72 17.64 -12.62
N THR A 469 -18.50 17.04 -13.79
CA THR A 469 -17.88 15.71 -13.95
C THR A 469 -16.47 15.87 -14.47
N PRO A 470 -15.43 15.75 -13.62
CA PRO A 470 -14.06 15.81 -14.10
C PRO A 470 -13.68 14.48 -14.78
N VAL A 471 -12.80 14.59 -15.77
CA VAL A 471 -12.06 13.45 -16.34
C VAL A 471 -10.62 13.51 -15.86
N PHE A 472 -10.08 12.34 -15.51
CA PHE A 472 -8.75 12.20 -14.90
C PHE A 472 -7.91 11.21 -15.69
N GLN A 473 -6.62 11.50 -15.82
CA GLN A 473 -5.65 10.57 -16.41
C GLN A 473 -4.32 10.61 -15.68
N ARG A 474 -3.69 9.45 -15.56
CA ARG A 474 -2.29 9.29 -15.19
C ARG A 474 -1.54 8.66 -16.37
N VAL A 475 -0.34 9.18 -16.67
CA VAL A 475 0.58 8.64 -17.68
C VAL A 475 1.97 8.52 -17.06
N ASP A 476 2.58 7.35 -17.24
CA ASP A 476 3.94 7.08 -16.80
C ASP A 476 4.88 7.25 -18.03
N MET A 477 5.90 8.11 -17.90
CA MET A 477 6.82 8.47 -18.96
C MET A 477 8.24 8.05 -18.60
N PRO A 478 9.06 7.58 -19.56
CA PRO A 478 10.48 7.32 -19.32
C PRO A 478 11.18 8.55 -18.75
N CYS A 479 12.08 8.35 -17.79
CA CYS A 479 12.77 9.42 -17.08
C CYS A 479 14.28 9.16 -17.08
N THR A 480 15.05 10.11 -17.61
CA THR A 480 16.51 10.12 -17.42
C THR A 480 16.87 10.73 -16.06
N ALA A 481 18.14 10.59 -15.66
CA ALA A 481 18.63 11.20 -14.42
C ALA A 481 18.51 12.74 -14.44
N GLU A 482 18.71 13.34 -15.62
CA GLU A 482 18.61 14.78 -15.85
C GLU A 482 17.16 15.25 -15.66
N ILE A 483 16.19 14.59 -16.29
CA ILE A 483 14.75 14.89 -16.11
C ILE A 483 14.35 14.74 -14.63
N LYS A 484 14.81 13.68 -13.97
CA LYS A 484 14.55 13.43 -12.56
C LYS A 484 15.08 14.55 -11.65
N SER A 485 16.30 15.02 -11.97
CA SER A 485 16.93 16.13 -11.25
C SER A 485 16.23 17.47 -11.52
N ALA A 486 15.88 17.74 -12.77
CA ALA A 486 15.17 18.95 -13.18
C ALA A 486 13.80 19.06 -12.49
N LEU A 487 13.01 17.97 -12.50
CA LEU A 487 11.70 17.94 -11.82
C LEU A 487 11.81 18.17 -10.31
N LYS A 488 12.80 17.56 -9.63
CA LYS A 488 13.03 17.77 -8.20
C LYS A 488 13.51 19.17 -7.86
N GLY A 489 14.28 19.78 -8.75
CA GLY A 489 14.81 21.15 -8.60
C GLY A 489 13.89 22.25 -9.08
N MET A 490 12.74 21.91 -9.65
CA MET A 490 11.81 22.85 -10.28
C MET A 490 11.28 23.88 -9.28
N LYS A 491 11.14 25.11 -9.76
CA LYS A 491 10.55 26.23 -9.03
C LYS A 491 9.30 26.73 -9.74
N PRO A 492 8.35 27.35 -9.06
CA PRO A 492 7.18 27.96 -9.70
C PRO A 492 7.54 28.95 -10.82
N SER A 493 8.65 29.69 -10.68
CA SER A 493 9.15 30.64 -11.68
C SER A 493 9.63 30.01 -13.00
N ASP A 494 9.88 28.70 -13.02
CA ASP A 494 10.35 28.00 -14.21
C ASP A 494 9.21 27.70 -15.20
N VAL A 495 7.96 27.83 -14.75
CA VAL A 495 6.76 27.80 -15.58
C VAL A 495 6.50 29.18 -16.15
N SER A 496 6.88 29.38 -17.43
CA SER A 496 6.75 30.67 -18.11
C SER A 496 5.42 30.87 -18.84
N MET A 497 4.64 29.79 -19.03
CA MET A 497 3.34 29.87 -19.68
C MET A 497 2.28 30.53 -18.77
N THR A 498 1.33 31.21 -19.37
CA THR A 498 0.23 31.88 -18.68
C THR A 498 -1.10 31.13 -18.76
N GLU A 499 -1.15 30.12 -19.65
CA GLU A 499 -2.32 29.27 -19.89
C GLU A 499 -1.87 27.81 -19.95
N LEU A 500 -2.74 26.88 -19.53
CA LEU A 500 -2.54 25.43 -19.62
C LEU A 500 -3.87 24.79 -20.03
N GLY A 501 -3.86 23.95 -21.09
CA GLY A 501 -5.09 23.34 -21.61
C GLY A 501 -6.10 24.33 -22.17
N GLY A 502 -5.66 25.53 -22.53
CA GLY A 502 -6.52 26.64 -23.00
C GLY A 502 -7.22 27.42 -21.90
N SER A 503 -6.80 27.23 -20.63
CA SER A 503 -7.31 27.96 -19.47
C SER A 503 -6.20 28.73 -18.75
N PRO A 504 -6.48 29.94 -18.21
CA PRO A 504 -5.51 30.71 -17.46
C PRO A 504 -4.94 29.93 -16.26
N ILE A 505 -3.62 30.00 -16.07
CA ILE A 505 -2.98 29.46 -14.88
C ILE A 505 -3.29 30.34 -13.67
N LEU A 506 -3.85 29.73 -12.64
CA LEU A 506 -4.20 30.39 -11.38
C LEU A 506 -3.12 30.21 -10.32
N ASP A 507 -2.42 29.06 -10.33
CA ASP A 507 -1.44 28.73 -9.31
C ASP A 507 -0.39 27.74 -9.86
N VAL A 508 0.87 27.89 -9.44
CA VAL A 508 1.98 26.96 -9.72
C VAL A 508 2.69 26.65 -8.42
N ARG A 509 2.76 25.38 -8.05
CA ARG A 509 3.33 24.96 -6.78
C ARG A 509 4.31 23.81 -6.95
N THR A 510 5.33 23.81 -6.10
CA THR A 510 6.28 22.69 -5.92
C THR A 510 6.21 22.12 -4.49
N THR A 511 5.27 22.65 -3.69
CA THR A 511 4.96 22.18 -2.34
C THR A 511 3.47 21.92 -2.18
N SER A 512 3.10 21.07 -1.22
CA SER A 512 1.71 20.85 -0.81
C SER A 512 1.14 22.09 -0.11
N LEU A 513 -0.20 22.20 -0.08
CA LEU A 513 -0.87 23.30 0.65
C LEU A 513 -0.74 23.16 2.16
N PHE A 514 -0.70 21.93 2.66
CA PHE A 514 -0.51 21.67 4.07
C PHE A 514 0.98 21.51 4.40
N GLU A 515 1.47 22.31 5.33
CA GLU A 515 2.86 22.34 5.83
C GLU A 515 3.95 22.57 4.75
N GLU A 516 3.55 23.04 3.55
CA GLU A 516 4.48 23.38 2.46
C GLU A 516 5.55 22.30 2.18
N GLN A 517 5.17 21.02 2.33
CA GLN A 517 6.09 19.90 2.09
C GLN A 517 6.38 19.75 0.59
N PRO A 518 7.63 19.47 0.18
CA PRO A 518 7.96 19.27 -1.24
C PRO A 518 7.12 18.16 -1.88
N ILE A 519 6.54 18.41 -3.06
CA ILE A 519 5.83 17.37 -3.85
C ILE A 519 6.78 16.64 -4.80
N ASP A 520 8.08 16.95 -4.76
CA ASP A 520 9.11 16.42 -5.66
C ASP A 520 8.77 16.61 -7.15
N GLY A 521 8.20 17.73 -7.52
CA GLY A 521 7.74 18.05 -8.86
C GLY A 521 6.95 19.35 -8.89
N VAL A 522 6.06 19.49 -9.88
CA VAL A 522 5.26 20.70 -10.05
C VAL A 522 3.78 20.36 -10.13
N LYS A 523 2.93 21.18 -9.52
CA LYS A 523 1.48 21.24 -9.72
C LYS A 523 1.10 22.58 -10.33
N ILE A 524 0.38 22.53 -11.46
CA ILE A 524 -0.15 23.71 -12.15
C ILE A 524 -1.67 23.62 -12.09
N VAL A 525 -2.33 24.67 -11.62
CA VAL A 525 -3.77 24.72 -11.42
C VAL A 525 -4.38 25.79 -12.31
N THR A 526 -5.48 25.45 -12.97
CA THR A 526 -6.33 26.37 -13.73
C THR A 526 -7.74 26.39 -13.14
N ASP A 527 -8.63 27.22 -13.67
CA ASP A 527 -10.06 27.23 -13.28
C ASP A 527 -10.84 25.99 -13.77
N THR A 528 -10.32 25.30 -14.79
CA THR A 528 -10.98 24.14 -15.41
C THR A 528 -10.27 22.82 -15.19
N GLY A 529 -9.17 22.80 -14.42
CA GLY A 529 -8.43 21.56 -14.14
C GLY A 529 -7.08 21.80 -13.49
N TRP A 530 -6.29 20.74 -13.45
CA TRP A 530 -4.93 20.80 -12.91
C TRP A 530 -4.04 19.75 -13.57
N PHE A 531 -2.72 19.98 -13.52
CA PHE A 531 -1.66 19.09 -13.97
C PHE A 531 -0.60 18.93 -12.88
N VAL A 532 -0.09 17.71 -12.72
CA VAL A 532 1.05 17.41 -11.84
C VAL A 532 2.05 16.54 -12.60
N ALA A 533 3.34 16.89 -12.52
CA ALA A 533 4.43 16.02 -12.94
C ALA A 533 5.41 15.79 -11.79
N ARG A 534 5.78 14.52 -11.55
CA ARG A 534 6.73 14.15 -10.50
C ARG A 534 7.52 12.89 -10.86
N PRO A 535 8.82 12.78 -10.50
CA PRO A 535 9.59 11.58 -10.74
C PRO A 535 9.14 10.43 -9.84
N SER A 536 9.30 9.19 -10.32
CA SER A 536 9.19 8.01 -9.46
C SER A 536 10.37 7.96 -8.50
N GLY A 537 10.10 7.55 -7.24
CA GLY A 537 11.15 7.32 -6.25
C GLY A 537 12.02 6.11 -6.56
N THR A 538 11.44 5.07 -7.19
CA THR A 538 12.04 3.72 -7.33
C THR A 538 12.30 3.31 -8.78
N GLU A 539 11.68 3.97 -9.76
CA GLU A 539 11.72 3.59 -11.18
C GLU A 539 12.31 4.73 -12.03
N ASN A 540 12.85 4.38 -13.19
CA ASN A 540 13.36 5.35 -14.16
C ASN A 540 12.23 5.91 -15.01
N LEU A 541 11.22 6.47 -14.35
CA LEU A 541 10.08 7.13 -14.96
C LEU A 541 9.62 8.34 -14.14
N TYR A 542 8.91 9.25 -14.79
CA TYR A 542 8.12 10.27 -14.12
C TYR A 542 6.65 10.09 -14.44
N LYS A 543 5.82 10.52 -13.51
CA LYS A 543 4.37 10.37 -13.56
C LYS A 543 3.74 11.72 -13.82
N MET A 544 2.91 11.77 -14.86
CA MET A 544 2.04 12.90 -15.14
C MET A 544 0.62 12.55 -14.72
N TYR A 545 -0.02 13.47 -14.04
CA TYR A 545 -1.41 13.39 -13.63
C TYR A 545 -2.13 14.64 -14.11
N ALA A 546 -3.33 14.49 -14.62
CA ALA A 546 -4.16 15.63 -14.97
C ALA A 546 -5.63 15.34 -14.72
N GLU A 547 -6.37 16.40 -14.42
CA GLU A 547 -7.82 16.39 -14.30
C GLU A 547 -8.39 17.62 -15.01
N SER A 548 -9.46 17.41 -15.77
CA SER A 548 -10.12 18.48 -16.53
C SER A 548 -11.65 18.39 -16.43
N TYR A 549 -12.30 19.52 -16.23
CA TYR A 549 -13.74 19.67 -16.32
C TYR A 549 -14.23 19.98 -17.74
N LEU A 550 -13.31 20.09 -18.72
CA LEU A 550 -13.63 20.31 -20.13
C LEU A 550 -13.70 18.99 -20.94
N GLY A 551 -13.88 17.85 -20.25
CA GLY A 551 -13.98 16.53 -20.88
C GLY A 551 -12.64 16.03 -21.46
N GLU A 552 -12.69 14.97 -22.26
CA GLU A 552 -11.51 14.28 -22.82
C GLU A 552 -10.63 15.17 -23.70
N GLU A 553 -11.22 16.08 -24.50
CA GLU A 553 -10.45 17.01 -25.33
C GLU A 553 -9.69 18.03 -24.49
N GLY A 554 -10.31 18.53 -23.42
CA GLY A 554 -9.67 19.44 -22.45
C GLY A 554 -8.53 18.74 -21.71
N LEU A 555 -8.77 17.49 -21.27
CA LEU A 555 -7.76 16.66 -20.62
C LEU A 555 -6.55 16.40 -21.54
N ALA A 556 -6.79 16.03 -22.81
CA ALA A 556 -5.73 15.77 -23.77
C ALA A 556 -4.85 17.01 -24.02
N ARG A 557 -5.46 18.19 -24.17
CA ARG A 557 -4.73 19.47 -24.32
C ARG A 557 -3.91 19.78 -23.06
N LEU A 558 -4.48 19.61 -21.89
CA LEU A 558 -3.83 19.88 -20.61
C LEU A 558 -2.63 18.94 -20.38
N MET A 559 -2.74 17.68 -20.78
CA MET A 559 -1.63 16.71 -20.74
C MET A 559 -0.51 17.05 -21.73
N GLU A 560 -0.83 17.49 -22.95
CA GLU A 560 0.18 17.86 -23.96
C GLU A 560 0.93 19.13 -23.56
N ASP A 561 0.23 20.17 -23.11
CA ASP A 561 0.86 21.42 -22.64
C ASP A 561 1.74 21.16 -21.40
N GLY A 562 1.27 20.33 -20.47
CA GLY A 562 2.04 19.92 -19.30
C GLY A 562 3.31 19.15 -19.68
N LYS A 563 3.21 18.24 -20.64
CA LYS A 563 4.36 17.50 -21.18
C LYS A 563 5.39 18.44 -21.84
N CYS A 564 4.93 19.36 -22.70
CA CYS A 564 5.79 20.38 -23.31
C CYS A 564 6.51 21.23 -22.26
N THR A 565 5.85 21.55 -21.16
CA THR A 565 6.46 22.27 -20.03
C THR A 565 7.65 21.50 -19.45
N ILE A 566 7.49 20.19 -19.23
CA ILE A 566 8.56 19.35 -18.67
C ILE A 566 9.71 19.14 -19.66
N GLU A 567 9.40 18.91 -20.94
CA GLU A 567 10.41 18.75 -21.99
C GLU A 567 11.22 20.04 -22.23
N GLY A 568 10.58 21.20 -22.10
CA GLY A 568 11.22 22.51 -22.21
C GLY A 568 12.27 22.78 -21.10
N LEU A 569 12.10 22.21 -19.92
CA LEU A 569 13.07 22.34 -18.81
C LEU A 569 14.41 21.67 -19.12
N VAL A 570 14.39 20.55 -19.83
CA VAL A 570 15.61 19.78 -20.14
C VAL A 570 16.44 20.47 -21.22
N THR A 571 15.78 21.16 -22.15
CA THR A 571 16.45 21.90 -23.24
C THR A 571 17.14 23.20 -22.77
N ILE A 572 16.81 23.71 -21.60
CA ILE A 572 17.40 24.95 -21.05
C ILE A 572 18.67 24.64 -20.22
N THR A 573 18.87 23.39 -19.81
CA THR A 573 20.01 22.96 -18.99
C THR A 573 21.22 22.47 -19.78
N ASP A 574 21.12 22.37 -21.13
CA ASP A 574 22.23 22.16 -22.07
C ASP A 574 22.74 23.50 -22.59
#